data_265d8b88cddad49c27a06c83b443d71e
#
_entry.id   265d8b88cddad49c27a06c83b443d71e
#
_cell.length_a   1.000
_cell.length_b   1.000
_cell.length_c   1.000
_cell.angle_alpha   90.00
_cell.angle_beta   90.00
_cell.angle_gamma   90.00
#
_symmetry.space_group_name_H-M   'P 1'
#
loop_
_entity.id
_entity.type
_entity.pdbx_description
1 polymer ?
#
loop_
_entity_poly.entity_id
_entity_poly.type
_entity_poly.pdbx_seq_one_letter_code
_entity_poly.pdbx_strand_id
1 'polypeptide(L)'
;VSRTTEPAPTEVMFAADEASRRLGIELVGHGPGTAVLRMTVTSAMVNGHGIAHGGYLFLLADTAFACACNSHGPVTVAAGADIVFVAPAREGDLLVAHAEERARFGRSGVYDVSVRRAGEVIAEFRGRSRSVRDGRPLETPDTTTKESR
;
A
#
# COMPACT_ATOMS: atom_id res chain seq x y z
N VAL A 1 -1.18 28.44 -22.67
CA VAL A 1 -0.67 27.11 -23.09
C VAL A 1 -0.78 26.21 -21.90
N SER A 2 -1.83 25.33 -21.88
CA SER A 2 -2.06 24.32 -20.85
C SER A 2 -0.93 23.30 -20.93
N ARG A 3 0.00 23.33 -19.96
CA ARG A 3 0.92 22.22 -19.75
C ARG A 3 0.12 21.09 -19.16
N THR A 4 -0.17 20.07 -19.94
CA THR A 4 -0.57 18.76 -19.43
C THR A 4 0.63 18.21 -18.69
N THR A 5 0.62 18.33 -17.35
CA THR A 5 1.59 17.66 -16.50
C THR A 5 1.36 16.16 -16.61
N GLU A 6 2.39 15.40 -16.98
CA GLU A 6 2.33 13.93 -16.93
C GLU A 6 1.99 13.48 -15.51
N PRO A 7 1.14 12.44 -15.36
CA PRO A 7 0.79 11.94 -14.03
C PRO A 7 2.03 11.41 -13.31
N ALA A 8 2.08 11.63 -12.00
CA ALA A 8 3.17 11.15 -11.16
C ALA A 8 3.22 9.60 -11.14
N PRO A 9 4.41 8.98 -10.90
CA PRO A 9 4.53 7.52 -10.84
C PRO A 9 3.55 6.87 -9.85
N THR A 10 3.34 7.48 -8.68
CA THR A 10 2.36 7.03 -7.69
C THR A 10 0.93 7.00 -8.25
N GLU A 11 0.53 8.04 -8.97
CA GLU A 11 -0.81 8.13 -9.56
C GLU A 11 -1.02 7.07 -10.63
N VAL A 12 -0.02 6.84 -11.48
CA VAL A 12 -0.08 5.81 -12.53
C VAL A 12 -0.23 4.41 -11.91
N MET A 13 0.58 4.11 -10.91
CA MET A 13 0.53 2.81 -10.22
C MET A 13 -0.82 2.60 -9.52
N PHE A 14 -1.29 3.59 -8.77
CA PHE A 14 -2.55 3.46 -8.04
C PHE A 14 -3.76 3.35 -8.97
N ALA A 15 -3.76 4.03 -10.10
CA ALA A 15 -4.83 3.93 -11.10
C ALA A 15 -4.98 2.51 -11.65
N ALA A 16 -3.91 1.71 -11.68
CA ALA A 16 -3.90 0.31 -12.12
C ALA A 16 -4.13 -0.69 -10.97
N ASP A 17 -4.20 -0.22 -9.71
CA ASP A 17 -4.37 -1.07 -8.53
C ASP A 17 -5.86 -1.40 -8.33
N GLU A 18 -6.30 -2.45 -9.00
CA GLU A 18 -7.68 -2.92 -8.94
C GLU A 18 -8.07 -3.43 -7.55
N ALA A 19 -7.15 -4.13 -6.86
CA ALA A 19 -7.41 -4.68 -5.53
C ALA A 19 -7.75 -3.60 -4.52
N SER A 20 -6.98 -2.52 -4.49
CA SER A 20 -7.22 -1.38 -3.59
C SER A 20 -8.46 -0.60 -3.98
N ARG A 21 -8.66 -0.36 -5.27
CA ARG A 21 -9.80 0.41 -5.78
C ARG A 21 -11.13 -0.27 -5.50
N ARG A 22 -11.21 -1.59 -5.60
CA ARG A 22 -12.42 -2.36 -5.27
C ARG A 22 -12.82 -2.28 -3.81
N LEU A 23 -11.88 -2.01 -2.92
CA LEU A 23 -12.16 -1.79 -1.50
C LEU A 23 -12.56 -0.34 -1.19
N GLY A 24 -12.63 0.52 -2.20
CA GLY A 24 -12.92 1.93 -2.02
C GLY A 24 -11.75 2.73 -1.43
N ILE A 25 -10.52 2.19 -1.51
CA ILE A 25 -9.33 2.93 -1.10
C ILE A 25 -9.11 4.10 -2.06
N GLU A 26 -8.89 5.28 -1.50
CA GLU A 26 -8.65 6.51 -2.24
C GLU A 26 -7.26 7.07 -1.94
N LEU A 27 -6.56 7.52 -2.98
CA LEU A 27 -5.32 8.28 -2.86
C LEU A 27 -5.67 9.74 -2.58
N VAL A 28 -5.35 10.20 -1.36
CA VAL A 28 -5.69 11.56 -0.89
C VAL A 28 -4.55 12.54 -1.15
N GLY A 29 -3.31 12.09 -0.97
CA GLY A 29 -2.14 12.91 -1.17
C GLY A 29 -0.90 12.05 -1.38
N HIS A 30 0.11 12.61 -2.04
CA HIS A 30 1.39 11.93 -2.26
C HIS A 30 2.50 12.95 -2.53
N GLY A 31 3.72 12.50 -2.35
CA GLY A 31 4.93 13.24 -2.63
C GLY A 31 6.13 12.31 -2.63
N PRO A 32 7.36 12.82 -2.79
CA PRO A 32 8.56 11.98 -2.72
C PRO A 32 8.65 11.23 -1.38
N GLY A 33 8.58 9.91 -1.42
CA GLY A 33 8.65 9.04 -0.25
C GLY A 33 7.45 9.10 0.70
N THR A 34 6.33 9.73 0.29
CA THR A 34 5.14 9.89 1.12
C THR A 34 3.87 9.56 0.36
N ALA A 35 2.87 9.10 1.07
CA ALA A 35 1.52 8.92 0.54
C ALA A 35 0.48 8.93 1.67
N VAL A 36 -0.70 9.45 1.35
CA VAL A 36 -1.86 9.43 2.24
C VAL A 36 -3.02 8.79 1.50
N LEU A 37 -3.58 7.75 2.09
CA LEU A 37 -4.73 7.02 1.55
C LEU A 37 -5.80 6.89 2.62
N ARG A 38 -7.04 6.67 2.18
CA ARG A 38 -8.16 6.45 3.09
C ARG A 38 -9.05 5.30 2.62
N MET A 39 -9.70 4.68 3.58
CA MET A 39 -10.64 3.58 3.36
C MET A 39 -11.74 3.63 4.43
N THR A 40 -12.99 3.51 4.03
CA THR A 40 -14.10 3.30 4.97
C THR A 40 -14.30 1.80 5.19
N VAL A 41 -14.38 1.38 6.45
CA VAL A 41 -14.66 -0.01 6.80
C VAL A 41 -16.09 -0.35 6.41
N THR A 42 -16.26 -1.33 5.54
CA THR A 42 -17.58 -1.84 5.12
C THR A 42 -17.96 -3.08 5.92
N SER A 43 -19.24 -3.48 5.85
CA SER A 43 -19.73 -4.71 6.49
C SER A 43 -18.97 -5.97 6.00
N ALA A 44 -18.53 -5.98 4.74
CA ALA A 44 -17.77 -7.10 4.15
C ALA A 44 -16.34 -7.25 4.72
N MET A 45 -15.85 -6.24 5.44
CA MET A 45 -14.51 -6.26 6.05
C MET A 45 -14.52 -6.69 7.52
N VAL A 46 -15.69 -6.93 8.10
CA VAL A 46 -15.86 -7.25 9.52
C VAL A 46 -15.65 -8.75 9.74
N ASN A 47 -14.86 -9.08 10.77
CA ASN A 47 -14.59 -10.46 11.17
C ASN A 47 -15.63 -11.01 12.16
N GLY A 48 -15.43 -12.25 12.62
CA GLY A 48 -16.31 -12.90 13.57
C GLY A 48 -16.40 -12.25 14.97
N HIS A 49 -15.53 -11.30 15.28
CA HIS A 49 -15.55 -10.52 16.53
C HIS A 49 -16.28 -9.18 16.38
N GLY A 50 -16.84 -8.87 15.21
CA GLY A 50 -17.55 -7.62 14.96
C GLY A 50 -16.63 -6.42 14.74
N ILE A 51 -15.36 -6.64 14.44
CA ILE A 51 -14.37 -5.61 14.14
C ILE A 51 -13.76 -5.82 12.75
N ALA A 52 -13.18 -4.77 12.18
CA ALA A 52 -12.50 -4.88 10.90
C ALA A 52 -11.42 -5.96 10.96
N HIS A 53 -11.44 -6.87 9.99
CA HIS A 53 -10.42 -7.90 9.87
C HIS A 53 -9.06 -7.25 9.65
N GLY A 54 -8.04 -7.68 10.40
CA GLY A 54 -6.69 -7.12 10.34
C GLY A 54 -6.06 -7.15 8.94
N GLY A 55 -6.45 -8.10 8.11
CA GLY A 55 -6.03 -8.17 6.70
C GLY A 55 -6.39 -6.93 5.88
N TYR A 56 -7.51 -6.28 6.16
CA TYR A 56 -7.90 -5.05 5.47
C TYR A 56 -7.12 -3.83 5.94
N LEU A 57 -6.78 -3.76 7.22
CA LEU A 57 -5.87 -2.74 7.74
C LEU A 57 -4.48 -2.91 7.15
N PHE A 58 -4.01 -4.15 7.05
CA PHE A 58 -2.75 -4.48 6.41
C PHE A 58 -2.73 -4.05 4.95
N LEU A 59 -3.79 -4.35 4.19
CA LEU A 59 -3.89 -4.00 2.79
C LEU A 59 -3.87 -2.48 2.59
N LEU A 60 -4.61 -1.72 3.40
CA LEU A 60 -4.59 -0.26 3.35
C LEU A 60 -3.17 0.28 3.62
N ALA A 61 -2.52 -0.22 4.65
CA ALA A 61 -1.15 0.19 4.99
C ALA A 61 -0.14 -0.20 3.90
N ASP A 62 -0.28 -1.40 3.35
CA ASP A 62 0.58 -1.90 2.27
C ASP A 62 0.42 -1.08 0.98
N THR A 63 -0.81 -0.68 0.65
CA THR A 63 -1.07 0.20 -0.49
C THR A 63 -0.44 1.58 -0.29
N ALA A 64 -0.55 2.16 0.90
CA ALA A 64 0.12 3.42 1.22
C ALA A 64 1.64 3.30 1.12
N PHE A 65 2.21 2.21 1.62
CA PHE A 65 3.62 1.88 1.48
C PHE A 65 4.04 1.76 0.00
N ALA A 66 3.27 1.03 -0.81
CA ALA A 66 3.53 0.88 -2.24
C ALA A 66 3.50 2.22 -2.97
N CYS A 67 2.54 3.09 -2.67
CA CYS A 67 2.47 4.45 -3.22
C CYS A 67 3.71 5.28 -2.86
N ALA A 68 4.17 5.21 -1.62
CA ALA A 68 5.32 5.95 -1.16
C ALA A 68 6.63 5.44 -1.80
N CYS A 69 6.86 4.13 -1.84
CA CYS A 69 8.10 3.57 -2.37
C CYS A 69 8.17 3.65 -3.91
N ASN A 70 7.06 3.70 -4.61
CA ASN A 70 7.03 3.88 -6.07
C ASN A 70 7.05 5.36 -6.49
N SER A 71 7.03 6.30 -5.56
CA SER A 71 7.04 7.74 -5.86
C SER A 71 8.30 8.20 -6.59
N HIS A 72 9.39 7.44 -6.49
CA HIS A 72 10.68 7.76 -7.10
C HIS A 72 10.80 7.33 -8.57
N GLY A 73 9.82 6.59 -9.09
CA GLY A 73 9.75 6.17 -10.50
C GLY A 73 10.06 4.71 -10.77
N PRO A 74 11.20 4.14 -10.35
CA PRO A 74 11.48 2.72 -10.57
C PRO A 74 10.45 1.82 -9.92
N VAL A 75 10.07 0.73 -10.59
CA VAL A 75 9.16 -0.27 -10.04
C VAL A 75 9.75 -0.87 -8.77
N THR A 76 9.02 -0.74 -7.67
CA THR A 76 9.46 -1.13 -6.34
C THR A 76 8.39 -1.99 -5.69
N VAL A 77 8.80 -3.09 -5.10
CA VAL A 77 7.93 -4.09 -4.49
C VAL A 77 8.26 -4.26 -3.01
N ALA A 78 7.31 -4.81 -2.26
CA ALA A 78 7.54 -5.20 -0.88
C ALA A 78 8.51 -6.39 -0.81
N ALA A 79 9.54 -6.27 0.02
CA ALA A 79 10.43 -7.37 0.38
C ALA A 79 10.05 -8.00 1.72
N GLY A 80 9.29 -7.30 2.54
CA GLY A 80 8.78 -7.76 3.81
C GLY A 80 8.04 -6.65 4.52
N ALA A 81 7.24 -7.00 5.51
CA ALA A 81 6.51 -6.04 6.31
C ALA A 81 6.13 -6.63 7.67
N ASP A 82 5.94 -5.74 8.64
CA ASP A 82 5.41 -6.03 9.96
C ASP A 82 4.29 -5.06 10.29
N ILE A 83 3.28 -5.52 11.00
CA ILE A 83 2.19 -4.70 11.48
C ILE A 83 1.88 -4.98 12.95
N VAL A 84 1.55 -3.93 13.68
CA VAL A 84 1.01 -4.01 15.04
C VAL A 84 -0.38 -3.39 15.05
N PHE A 85 -1.36 -4.16 15.50
CA PHE A 85 -2.73 -3.68 15.70
C PHE A 85 -2.87 -3.11 17.11
N VAL A 86 -3.11 -1.81 17.20
CA VAL A 86 -3.15 -1.07 18.47
C VAL A 86 -4.57 -0.99 19.03
N ALA A 87 -5.54 -0.74 18.15
CA ALA A 87 -6.95 -0.62 18.51
C ALA A 87 -7.85 -1.13 17.38
N PRO A 88 -9.06 -1.63 17.68
CA PRO A 88 -9.97 -2.14 16.65
C PRO A 88 -10.62 -1.01 15.86
N ALA A 89 -10.92 -1.29 14.61
CA ALA A 89 -11.81 -0.50 13.76
C ALA A 89 -13.16 -1.22 13.61
N ARG A 90 -14.21 -0.46 13.36
CA ARG A 90 -15.57 -0.97 13.20
C ARG A 90 -16.17 -0.54 11.87
N GLU A 91 -17.23 -1.20 11.46
CA GLU A 91 -18.00 -0.80 10.27
C GLU A 91 -18.37 0.69 10.33
N GLY A 92 -18.14 1.39 9.22
CA GLY A 92 -18.38 2.82 9.10
C GLY A 92 -17.21 3.71 9.48
N ASP A 93 -16.18 3.19 10.13
CA ASP A 93 -14.99 3.96 10.47
C ASP A 93 -14.22 4.37 9.21
N LEU A 94 -13.84 5.64 9.15
CA LEU A 94 -12.94 6.15 8.13
C LEU A 94 -11.49 6.00 8.63
N LEU A 95 -10.72 5.19 7.91
CA LEU A 95 -9.30 4.96 8.21
C LEU A 95 -8.44 5.76 7.26
N VAL A 96 -7.41 6.40 7.82
CA VAL A 96 -6.42 7.16 7.05
C VAL A 96 -5.04 6.55 7.29
N ALA A 97 -4.39 6.11 6.21
CA ALA A 97 -3.03 5.61 6.24
C ALA A 97 -2.07 6.68 5.75
N HIS A 98 -1.05 6.95 6.52
CA HIS A 98 0.00 7.89 6.19
C HIS A 98 1.34 7.16 6.11
N ALA A 99 1.90 7.06 4.92
CA ALA A 99 3.20 6.44 4.68
C ALA A 99 4.31 7.48 4.60
N GLU A 100 5.44 7.15 5.21
CA GLU A 100 6.62 7.99 5.24
C GLU A 100 7.90 7.17 5.06
N GLU A 101 8.74 7.59 4.12
CA GLU A 101 10.05 7.02 3.90
C GLU A 101 10.96 7.31 5.10
N ARG A 102 11.63 6.27 5.61
CA ARG A 102 12.57 6.38 6.73
C ARG A 102 14.02 6.28 6.27
N ALA A 103 14.30 5.40 5.31
CA ALA A 103 15.63 5.23 4.75
C ALA A 103 15.57 4.63 3.35
N ARG A 104 16.51 5.03 2.51
CA ARG A 104 16.79 4.40 1.21
C ARG A 104 18.26 4.07 1.12
N PHE A 105 18.58 2.86 0.69
CA PHE A 105 19.96 2.39 0.54
C PHE A 105 20.04 1.35 -0.58
N GLY A 106 20.86 1.62 -1.57
CA GLY A 106 20.94 0.79 -2.77
C GLY A 106 19.57 0.72 -3.46
N ARG A 107 19.04 -0.48 -3.67
CA ARG A 107 17.70 -0.73 -4.22
C ARG A 107 16.64 -1.00 -3.13
N SER A 108 16.99 -0.79 -1.90
CA SER A 108 16.15 -1.07 -0.74
C SER A 108 15.64 0.21 -0.08
N GLY A 109 14.56 0.08 0.68
CA GLY A 109 14.02 1.16 1.48
C GLY A 109 13.24 0.65 2.68
N VAL A 110 13.08 1.51 3.67
CA VAL A 110 12.26 1.29 4.87
C VAL A 110 11.25 2.41 4.97
N TYR A 111 10.00 2.03 5.18
CA TYR A 111 8.85 2.94 5.23
C TYR A 111 8.00 2.63 6.45
N ASP A 112 7.56 3.65 7.15
CA ASP A 112 6.59 3.52 8.23
C ASP A 112 5.23 4.02 7.77
N VAL A 113 4.17 3.29 8.15
CA VAL A 113 2.79 3.67 7.88
C VAL A 113 2.02 3.65 9.19
N SER A 114 1.40 4.79 9.53
CA SER A 114 0.43 4.88 10.62
C SER A 114 -0.97 4.82 10.03
N VAL A 115 -1.82 3.95 10.55
CA VAL A 115 -3.25 3.91 10.24
C VAL A 115 -4.00 4.55 11.40
N ARG A 116 -4.82 5.56 11.10
CA ARG A 116 -5.54 6.35 12.09
C ARG A 116 -7.05 6.31 11.85
N ARG A 117 -7.78 6.37 12.94
CA ARG A 117 -9.22 6.62 12.98
C ARG A 117 -9.45 7.85 13.85
N ALA A 118 -10.07 8.90 13.29
CA ALA A 118 -10.30 10.17 13.99
C ALA A 118 -9.06 10.70 14.75
N GLY A 119 -7.89 10.62 14.11
CA GLY A 119 -6.63 11.07 14.66
C GLY A 119 -5.94 10.10 15.63
N GLU A 120 -6.59 9.04 16.05
CA GLU A 120 -6.02 7.99 16.91
C GLU A 120 -5.31 6.93 16.08
N VAL A 121 -4.08 6.58 16.45
CA VAL A 121 -3.35 5.48 15.82
C VAL A 121 -3.99 4.15 16.20
N ILE A 122 -4.41 3.38 15.21
CA ILE A 122 -5.00 2.05 15.42
C ILE A 122 -4.15 0.92 14.87
N ALA A 123 -3.20 1.22 13.99
CA ALA A 123 -2.21 0.26 13.53
C ALA A 123 -0.91 0.98 13.15
N GLU A 124 0.20 0.30 13.35
CA GLU A 124 1.53 0.72 12.91
C GLU A 124 2.12 -0.37 12.02
N PHE A 125 2.63 0.04 10.88
CA PHE A 125 3.16 -0.84 9.84
C PHE A 125 4.56 -0.38 9.46
N ARG A 126 5.47 -1.33 9.29
CA ARG A 126 6.78 -1.06 8.69
C ARG A 126 7.00 -1.95 7.49
N GLY A 127 7.20 -1.34 6.33
CA GLY A 127 7.50 -2.01 5.07
C GLY A 127 8.97 -1.90 4.71
N ARG A 128 9.50 -2.97 4.15
CA ARG A 128 10.82 -3.03 3.51
C ARG A 128 10.62 -3.22 2.02
N SER A 129 11.18 -2.33 1.24
CA SER A 129 11.01 -2.29 -0.21
C SER A 129 12.27 -2.73 -0.95
N ARG A 130 12.07 -3.16 -2.19
CA ARG A 130 13.15 -3.44 -3.12
C ARG A 130 12.75 -3.04 -4.53
N SER A 131 13.56 -2.19 -5.17
CA SER A 131 13.39 -1.86 -6.57
C SER A 131 13.83 -3.02 -7.44
N VAL A 132 13.02 -3.34 -8.47
CA VAL A 132 13.38 -4.36 -9.46
C VAL A 132 14.34 -3.78 -10.48
N ARG A 133 15.27 -4.58 -10.99
CA ARG A 133 16.19 -4.17 -12.05
C ARG A 133 15.43 -4.04 -13.37
N ASP A 134 15.77 -3.03 -14.15
CA ASP A 134 15.38 -2.82 -15.55
C ASP A 134 13.89 -2.55 -15.80
N GLY A 135 13.11 -2.18 -14.79
CA GLY A 135 11.69 -1.78 -14.95
C GLY A 135 10.81 -2.87 -15.57
N ARG A 136 11.28 -4.13 -15.62
CA ARG A 136 10.48 -5.24 -16.11
C ARG A 136 9.40 -5.61 -15.11
N PRO A 137 8.18 -5.91 -15.57
CA PRO A 137 7.18 -6.52 -14.73
C PRO A 137 7.75 -7.81 -14.09
N LEU A 138 7.31 -8.11 -12.88
CA LEU A 138 7.63 -9.39 -12.25
C LEU A 138 7.15 -10.51 -13.19
N GLU A 139 8.08 -11.27 -13.74
CA GLU A 139 7.72 -12.45 -14.51
C GLU A 139 7.03 -13.43 -13.57
N THR A 140 5.80 -13.77 -13.88
CA THR A 140 5.15 -14.91 -13.24
C THR A 140 5.97 -16.15 -13.56
N PRO A 141 6.34 -16.98 -12.55
CA PRO A 141 7.03 -18.22 -12.83
C PRO A 141 6.23 -19.03 -13.86
N ASP A 142 6.89 -19.44 -14.93
CA ASP A 142 6.27 -20.31 -15.92
C ASP A 142 5.91 -21.65 -15.25
N THR A 143 4.62 -21.86 -15.04
CA THR A 143 4.09 -23.11 -14.46
C THR A 143 4.05 -24.25 -15.46
N THR A 144 4.70 -24.12 -16.61
CA THR A 144 4.92 -25.24 -17.52
C THR A 144 6.11 -26.09 -17.05
N THR A 145 5.97 -26.75 -15.91
CA THR A 145 6.84 -27.88 -15.62
C THR A 145 6.14 -29.16 -16.09
N LYS A 146 6.65 -29.62 -17.19
CA LYS A 146 6.44 -30.90 -17.81
C LYS A 146 6.19 -32.00 -16.80
N GLU A 147 4.98 -32.53 -16.84
CA GLU A 147 4.81 -33.98 -16.61
C GLU A 147 5.53 -34.70 -17.74
N SER A 148 6.58 -35.41 -17.43
CA SER A 148 7.08 -36.47 -18.25
C SER A 148 7.77 -37.53 -17.37
N ARG A 149 7.03 -38.63 -17.26
CA ARG A 149 7.42 -40.00 -16.91
C ARG A 149 7.71 -40.32 -15.46
#